data_b1869842aa517ae3700917476c2a189d
#
_entry.id   b1869842aa517ae3700917476c2a189d
#
_cell.length_a   1.000
_cell.length_b   1.000
_cell.length_c   1.000
_cell.angle_alpha   90.00
_cell.angle_beta   90.00
_cell.angle_gamma   90.00
#
_symmetry.space_group_name_H-M   'P 1'
#
loop_
_entity.id
_entity.type
_entity.pdbx_description
1 polymer ?
#
loop_
_entity_poly.entity_id
_entity_poly.type
_entity_poly.pdbx_seq_one_letter_code
_entity_poly.pdbx_strand_id
1 'polypeptide(L)'
;MRLAAFRLLPMQKNGAQLQELVNSERNTQRASFLRKFAVKTRDRVAFVRSEEIDWIEATGDYAGLHIGIKTYLIRTSINELARRLDPTAFTRVHRSAIVQLDRIVRIAPAVSGDARLTLSTGDEVRVSRNFSKPLRKILRNRNPVVRRADGCEAGIHKVFQ
;
A
#
# COMPACT_ATOMS: atom_id res chain seq x y z
N MET A 1 -55.00 -40.44 -1.80
CA MET A 1 -54.38 -39.09 -1.88
C MET A 1 -53.21 -39.05 -0.90
N ARG A 2 -52.01 -39.09 -1.38
CA ARG A 2 -50.81 -38.96 -0.55
C ARG A 2 -50.20 -37.58 -0.78
N LEU A 3 -50.27 -36.74 0.24
CA LEU A 3 -49.53 -35.48 0.29
C LEU A 3 -48.08 -35.82 0.57
N ALA A 4 -47.23 -35.61 -0.42
CA ALA A 4 -45.76 -35.67 -0.26
C ALA A 4 -45.32 -34.42 0.54
N ALA A 5 -44.95 -34.65 1.78
CA ALA A 5 -44.32 -33.63 2.60
C ALA A 5 -42.94 -33.30 1.99
N PHE A 6 -42.83 -32.13 1.36
CA PHE A 6 -41.58 -31.60 0.92
C PHE A 6 -40.77 -31.15 2.14
N ARG A 7 -39.90 -32.01 2.61
CA ARG A 7 -39.01 -31.75 3.73
C ARG A 7 -37.93 -30.78 3.26
N LEU A 8 -38.12 -29.51 3.53
CA LEU A 8 -37.05 -28.50 3.40
C LEU A 8 -35.95 -28.86 4.39
N LEU A 9 -34.87 -29.44 3.86
CA LEU A 9 -33.63 -29.57 4.59
C LEU A 9 -33.03 -28.18 4.78
N PRO A 10 -32.68 -27.75 6.00
CA PRO A 10 -31.92 -26.54 6.18
C PRO A 10 -30.53 -26.76 5.60
N MET A 11 -30.21 -26.03 4.52
CA MET A 11 -28.84 -25.91 4.05
C MET A 11 -28.04 -25.16 5.13
N GLN A 12 -27.42 -25.92 6.02
CA GLN A 12 -26.34 -25.40 6.83
C GLN A 12 -25.19 -25.06 5.87
N LYS A 13 -25.08 -23.77 5.53
CA LYS A 13 -23.91 -23.26 4.85
C LYS A 13 -22.76 -23.33 5.86
N ASN A 14 -21.93 -24.35 5.73
CA ASN A 14 -20.76 -24.54 6.56
C ASN A 14 -19.84 -23.32 6.40
N GLY A 15 -19.33 -22.80 7.52
CA GLY A 15 -18.44 -21.62 7.54
C GLY A 15 -17.23 -21.73 6.61
N ALA A 16 -16.80 -22.95 6.29
CA ALA A 16 -15.76 -23.22 5.30
C ALA A 16 -16.12 -22.76 3.88
N GLN A 17 -17.38 -22.95 3.42
CA GLN A 17 -17.82 -22.51 2.09
C GLN A 17 -17.92 -21.00 1.98
N LEU A 18 -18.32 -20.30 3.06
CA LEU A 18 -18.30 -18.85 3.10
C LEU A 18 -16.89 -18.29 3.08
N GLN A 19 -15.94 -18.95 3.76
CA GLN A 19 -14.54 -18.58 3.77
C GLN A 19 -13.91 -18.76 2.38
N GLU A 20 -14.27 -19.78 1.66
CA GLU A 20 -13.79 -20.09 0.31
C GLU A 20 -14.33 -19.09 -0.72
N LEU A 21 -15.60 -18.69 -0.63
CA LEU A 21 -16.19 -17.64 -1.45
C LEU A 21 -15.53 -16.28 -1.21
N VAL A 22 -15.32 -15.90 0.05
CA VAL A 22 -14.62 -14.64 0.42
C VAL A 22 -13.18 -14.65 -0.06
N ASN A 23 -12.49 -15.78 0.01
CA ASN A 23 -11.13 -15.93 -0.49
C ASN A 23 -11.07 -15.89 -2.03
N SER A 24 -12.07 -16.47 -2.70
CA SER A 24 -12.21 -16.44 -4.16
C SER A 24 -12.44 -15.02 -4.67
N GLU A 25 -13.33 -14.25 -4.03
CA GLU A 25 -13.58 -12.84 -4.38
C GLU A 25 -12.35 -11.97 -4.14
N ARG A 26 -11.65 -12.15 -3.03
CA ARG A 26 -10.38 -11.44 -2.74
C ARG A 26 -9.30 -11.78 -3.77
N ASN A 27 -9.24 -13.03 -4.23
CA ASN A 27 -8.27 -13.45 -5.23
C ASN A 27 -8.62 -12.90 -6.62
N THR A 28 -9.90 -12.81 -6.96
CA THR A 28 -10.39 -12.20 -8.20
C THR A 28 -10.13 -10.69 -8.22
N GLN A 29 -10.34 -9.98 -7.11
CA GLN A 29 -10.02 -8.56 -7.00
C GLN A 29 -8.51 -8.32 -7.07
N ARG A 30 -7.68 -9.18 -6.47
CA ARG A 30 -6.21 -9.11 -6.59
C ARG A 30 -5.73 -9.35 -8.02
N ALA A 31 -6.44 -10.13 -8.81
CA ALA A 31 -6.12 -10.38 -10.22
C ALA A 31 -6.36 -9.17 -11.12
N SER A 32 -7.18 -8.19 -10.69
CA SER A 32 -7.49 -6.97 -11.43
C SER A 32 -6.46 -5.84 -11.24
N PHE A 33 -5.59 -5.92 -10.21
CA PHE A 33 -4.58 -4.89 -9.96
C PHE A 33 -3.35 -5.03 -10.84
N LEU A 34 -2.73 -3.90 -11.13
CA LEU A 34 -1.56 -3.81 -11.98
C LEU A 34 -0.34 -4.39 -11.25
N ARG A 35 0.16 -5.53 -11.72
CA ARG A 35 1.31 -6.21 -11.12
C ARG A 35 2.61 -5.97 -11.86
N LYS A 36 2.54 -5.55 -13.13
CA LYS A 36 3.71 -5.29 -13.98
C LYS A 36 3.52 -4.00 -14.76
N PHE A 37 4.58 -3.25 -14.87
CA PHE A 37 4.68 -2.04 -15.65
C PHE A 37 5.65 -2.25 -16.80
N ALA A 38 5.22 -1.96 -18.03
CA ALA A 38 6.11 -1.89 -19.18
C ALA A 38 6.78 -0.52 -19.20
N VAL A 39 8.08 -0.49 -19.04
CA VAL A 39 8.88 0.73 -19.02
C VAL A 39 9.73 0.77 -20.27
N LYS A 40 9.60 1.81 -21.07
CA LYS A 40 10.42 2.00 -22.25
C LYS A 40 11.75 2.66 -21.86
N THR A 41 12.85 1.97 -22.06
CA THR A 41 14.19 2.51 -22.01
C THR A 41 14.67 2.85 -23.42
N ARG A 42 15.87 3.44 -23.57
CA ARG A 42 16.37 3.87 -24.90
C ARG A 42 16.33 2.75 -25.94
N ASP A 43 16.71 1.53 -25.57
CA ASP A 43 16.94 0.41 -26.51
C ASP A 43 15.97 -0.77 -26.32
N ARG A 44 15.18 -0.78 -25.23
CA ARG A 44 14.35 -1.94 -24.90
C ARG A 44 13.14 -1.56 -24.06
N VAL A 45 12.17 -2.47 -24.00
CA VAL A 45 11.07 -2.43 -23.02
C VAL A 45 11.46 -3.32 -21.86
N ALA A 46 11.54 -2.75 -20.66
CA ALA A 46 11.73 -3.50 -19.43
C ALA A 46 10.39 -3.68 -18.72
N PHE A 47 10.24 -4.79 -18.00
CA PHE A 47 9.07 -5.03 -17.17
C PHE A 47 9.47 -4.94 -15.70
N VAL A 48 8.83 -4.04 -14.98
CA VAL A 48 9.02 -3.82 -13.56
C VAL A 48 7.80 -4.36 -12.81
N ARG A 49 8.01 -5.09 -11.73
CA ARG A 49 6.91 -5.56 -10.87
C ARG A 49 6.46 -4.44 -9.92
N SER A 50 5.17 -4.40 -9.62
CA SER A 50 4.65 -3.44 -8.64
C SER A 50 5.32 -3.57 -7.26
N GLU A 51 5.68 -4.79 -6.87
CA GLU A 51 6.33 -5.11 -5.59
C GLU A 51 7.73 -4.52 -5.45
N GLU A 52 8.39 -4.18 -6.57
CA GLU A 52 9.72 -3.59 -6.62
C GLU A 52 9.69 -2.06 -6.49
N ILE A 53 8.50 -1.45 -6.65
CA ILE A 53 8.33 0.01 -6.63
C ILE A 53 8.26 0.47 -5.17
N ASP A 54 9.17 1.36 -4.78
CA ASP A 54 9.17 1.93 -3.44
C ASP A 54 8.14 3.05 -3.30
N TRP A 55 8.10 3.94 -4.30
CA TRP A 55 7.12 5.01 -4.38
C TRP A 55 6.97 5.55 -5.80
N ILE A 56 5.93 6.32 -6.05
CA ILE A 56 5.60 6.88 -7.36
C ILE A 56 5.38 8.38 -7.21
N GLU A 57 5.99 9.15 -8.11
CA GLU A 57 5.85 10.59 -8.17
C GLU A 57 5.22 11.04 -9.48
N ALA A 58 4.34 12.05 -9.42
CA ALA A 58 3.84 12.71 -10.63
C ALA A 58 4.85 13.75 -11.10
N THR A 59 5.29 13.64 -12.35
CA THR A 59 6.22 14.56 -13.01
C THR A 59 5.61 15.01 -14.33
N GLY A 60 4.83 16.09 -14.31
CA GLY A 60 4.08 16.56 -15.47
C GLY A 60 3.10 15.49 -15.97
N ASP A 61 3.21 15.12 -17.25
CA ASP A 61 2.37 14.08 -17.86
C ASP A 61 2.86 12.65 -17.62
N TYR A 62 3.92 12.50 -16.83
CA TYR A 62 4.55 11.22 -16.52
C TYR A 62 4.41 10.88 -15.04
N ALA A 63 4.48 9.61 -14.74
CA ALA A 63 4.71 9.10 -13.40
C ALA A 63 6.10 8.49 -13.32
N GLY A 64 6.90 8.94 -12.34
CA GLY A 64 8.20 8.38 -12.00
C GLY A 64 8.04 7.22 -11.03
N LEU A 65 8.43 6.02 -11.45
CA LEU A 65 8.48 4.83 -10.61
C LEU A 65 9.87 4.76 -9.98
N HIS A 66 9.95 4.94 -8.68
CA HIS A 66 11.20 4.87 -7.91
C HIS A 66 11.41 3.44 -7.41
N ILE A 67 12.56 2.86 -7.72
CA ILE A 67 12.96 1.49 -7.39
C ILE A 67 14.41 1.52 -6.93
N GLY A 68 14.64 1.52 -5.63
CA GLY A 68 15.96 1.77 -5.07
C GLY A 68 16.52 3.09 -5.58
N ILE A 69 17.67 3.03 -6.24
CA ILE A 69 18.35 4.22 -6.82
C ILE A 69 17.90 4.56 -8.27
N LYS A 70 17.00 3.76 -8.84
CA LYS A 70 16.56 3.92 -10.24
C LYS A 70 15.17 4.54 -10.29
N THR A 71 14.97 5.44 -11.26
CA THR A 71 13.68 6.02 -11.58
C THR A 71 13.31 5.73 -13.01
N TYR A 72 12.10 5.20 -13.22
CA TYR A 72 11.55 4.92 -14.54
C TYR A 72 10.34 5.81 -14.80
N LEU A 73 10.28 6.44 -15.96
CA LEU A 73 9.17 7.29 -16.35
C LEU A 73 8.17 6.51 -17.21
N ILE A 74 6.90 6.58 -16.84
CA ILE A 74 5.79 6.04 -17.63
C ILE A 74 4.78 7.14 -17.92
N ARG A 75 4.22 7.15 -19.13
CA ARG A 75 3.22 8.15 -19.52
C ARG A 75 1.84 7.72 -19.01
N THR A 76 1.54 8.07 -17.79
CA THR A 76 0.24 7.79 -17.16
C THR A 76 0.02 8.76 -16.00
N SER A 77 -1.24 9.01 -15.66
CA SER A 77 -1.56 9.89 -14.55
C SER A 77 -1.48 9.17 -13.20
N ILE A 78 -1.09 9.91 -12.17
CA ILE A 78 -1.07 9.36 -10.79
C ILE A 78 -2.48 8.97 -10.31
N ASN A 79 -3.52 9.61 -10.83
CA ASN A 79 -4.91 9.26 -10.52
C ASN A 79 -5.30 7.89 -11.08
N GLU A 80 -4.82 7.57 -12.28
CA GLU A 80 -5.04 6.26 -12.89
C GLU A 80 -4.27 5.18 -12.16
N LEU A 81 -3.02 5.44 -11.82
CA LEU A 81 -2.22 4.51 -11.04
C LEU A 81 -2.84 4.23 -9.67
N ALA A 82 -3.34 5.26 -8.98
CA ALA A 82 -4.01 5.09 -7.69
C ALA A 82 -5.24 4.17 -7.74
N ARG A 83 -5.93 4.12 -8.88
CA ARG A 83 -7.09 3.22 -9.09
C ARG A 83 -6.69 1.79 -9.48
N ARG A 84 -5.54 1.63 -10.15
CA ARG A 84 -5.09 0.35 -10.70
C ARG A 84 -4.11 -0.40 -9.81
N LEU A 85 -3.48 0.28 -8.86
CA LEU A 85 -2.59 -0.33 -7.87
C LEU A 85 -3.39 -0.99 -6.74
N ASP A 86 -2.82 -2.03 -6.16
CA ASP A 86 -3.41 -2.72 -5.01
C ASP A 86 -3.46 -1.78 -3.79
N PRO A 87 -4.64 -1.41 -3.29
CA PRO A 87 -4.78 -0.52 -2.15
C PRO A 87 -4.28 -1.13 -0.84
N THR A 88 -4.06 -2.45 -0.81
CA THR A 88 -3.45 -3.12 0.35
C THR A 88 -1.93 -2.98 0.37
N ALA A 89 -1.29 -2.72 -0.77
CA ALA A 89 0.16 -2.53 -0.90
C ALA A 89 0.54 -1.06 -1.06
N PHE A 90 -0.28 -0.27 -1.75
CA PHE A 90 -0.01 1.12 -2.08
C PHE A 90 -1.03 2.07 -1.49
N THR A 91 -0.59 3.24 -1.10
CA THR A 91 -1.48 4.31 -0.65
C THR A 91 -1.04 5.67 -1.18
N ARG A 92 -2.03 6.50 -1.50
CA ARG A 92 -1.77 7.88 -1.90
C ARG A 92 -1.49 8.73 -0.67
N VAL A 93 -0.41 9.49 -0.69
CA VAL A 93 0.04 10.34 0.44
C VAL A 93 0.07 11.82 0.08
N HIS A 94 0.07 12.11 -1.21
CA HIS A 94 0.02 13.47 -1.74
C HIS A 94 -0.74 13.49 -3.07
N ARG A 95 -1.18 14.68 -3.51
CA ARG A 95 -1.78 14.82 -4.86
C ARG A 95 -0.87 14.31 -5.98
N SER A 96 0.45 14.34 -5.75
CA SER A 96 1.50 13.92 -6.67
C SER A 96 2.31 12.72 -6.19
N ALA A 97 1.94 12.02 -5.11
CA ALA A 97 2.74 10.92 -4.59
C ALA A 97 1.89 9.73 -4.09
N ILE A 98 2.32 8.52 -4.46
CA ILE A 98 1.83 7.23 -3.97
C ILE A 98 3.03 6.48 -3.40
N VAL A 99 2.89 5.84 -2.25
CA VAL A 99 3.96 5.06 -1.61
C VAL A 99 3.54 3.63 -1.38
N GLN A 100 4.51 2.73 -1.41
CA GLN A 100 4.33 1.36 -0.99
C GLN A 100 4.36 1.28 0.54
N LEU A 101 3.33 0.70 1.14
CA LEU A 101 3.14 0.67 2.58
C LEU A 101 4.26 -0.07 3.32
N ASP A 102 4.77 -1.14 2.73
CA ASP A 102 5.82 -1.98 3.33
C ASP A 102 7.20 -1.30 3.33
N ARG A 103 7.37 -0.25 2.53
CA ARG A 103 8.61 0.55 2.46
C ARG A 103 8.65 1.70 3.47
N ILE A 104 7.55 1.96 4.18
CA ILE A 104 7.48 3.04 5.15
C ILE A 104 8.19 2.63 6.44
N VAL A 105 9.27 3.34 6.77
CA VAL A 105 10.05 3.13 8.00
C VAL A 105 9.60 4.08 9.11
N ARG A 106 9.33 5.34 8.76
CA ARG A 106 8.99 6.39 9.74
C ARG A 106 7.95 7.34 9.19
N ILE A 107 7.10 7.84 10.07
CA ILE A 107 6.23 8.99 9.82
C ILE A 107 6.48 10.05 10.90
N ALA A 108 6.87 11.25 10.51
CA ALA A 108 7.09 12.38 11.40
C ALA A 108 6.09 13.49 11.11
N PRO A 109 5.54 14.17 12.13
CA PRO A 109 4.74 15.36 11.93
C PRO A 109 5.64 16.49 11.42
N ALA A 110 5.13 17.31 10.49
CA ALA A 110 5.77 18.53 10.04
C ALA A 110 5.05 19.75 10.65
N VAL A 111 5.78 20.87 10.75
CA VAL A 111 5.31 22.11 11.41
C VAL A 111 4.02 22.66 10.79
N SER A 112 3.80 22.45 9.49
CA SER A 112 2.64 22.94 8.74
C SER A 112 1.37 22.08 8.88
N GLY A 113 1.37 21.07 9.77
CA GLY A 113 0.27 20.09 9.89
C GLY A 113 0.28 19.00 8.82
N ASP A 114 1.23 19.02 7.92
CA ASP A 114 1.58 17.93 7.01
C ASP A 114 2.36 16.87 7.80
N ALA A 115 2.73 15.78 7.13
CA ALA A 115 3.66 14.79 7.68
C ALA A 115 4.75 14.50 6.66
N ARG A 116 5.84 13.91 7.13
CA ARG A 116 6.94 13.42 6.30
C ARG A 116 7.11 11.94 6.53
N LEU A 117 7.18 11.19 5.44
CA LEU A 117 7.51 9.77 5.46
C LEU A 117 8.99 9.60 5.13
N THR A 118 9.64 8.69 5.85
CA THR A 118 10.95 8.16 5.48
C THR A 118 10.73 6.73 4.99
N LEU A 119 11.21 6.42 3.79
CA LEU A 119 11.16 5.09 3.20
C LEU A 119 12.42 4.29 3.52
N SER A 120 12.39 2.98 3.30
CA SER A 120 13.53 2.09 3.51
C SER A 120 14.73 2.40 2.61
N THR A 121 14.51 3.07 1.49
CA THR A 121 15.54 3.59 0.58
C THR A 121 16.25 4.84 1.11
N GLY A 122 15.70 5.46 2.16
CA GLY A 122 16.17 6.75 2.69
C GLY A 122 15.43 7.95 2.11
N ASP A 123 14.58 7.75 1.10
CA ASP A 123 13.80 8.82 0.49
C ASP A 123 12.79 9.42 1.47
N GLU A 124 12.61 10.74 1.39
CA GLU A 124 11.62 11.45 2.17
C GLU A 124 10.47 11.91 1.28
N VAL A 125 9.27 11.48 1.61
CA VAL A 125 8.04 11.81 0.86
C VAL A 125 7.11 12.65 1.72
N ARG A 126 6.64 13.78 1.17
CA ARG A 126 5.67 14.65 1.85
C ARG A 126 4.27 14.03 1.83
N VAL A 127 3.62 14.05 2.99
CA VAL A 127 2.23 13.65 3.16
C VAL A 127 1.38 14.87 3.43
N SER A 128 0.41 15.16 2.58
CA SER A 128 -0.48 16.27 2.82
C SER A 128 -1.50 15.95 3.93
N ARG A 129 -2.04 17.00 4.56
CA ARG A 129 -3.00 16.91 5.69
C ARG A 129 -4.15 15.95 5.41
N ASN A 130 -4.71 15.98 4.20
CA ASN A 130 -5.86 15.19 3.81
C ASN A 130 -5.55 13.68 3.82
N PHE A 131 -4.30 13.30 3.54
CA PHE A 131 -3.85 11.91 3.49
C PHE A 131 -3.20 11.44 4.79
N SER A 132 -2.82 12.34 5.69
CA SER A 132 -2.13 12.01 6.94
C SER A 132 -2.99 11.16 7.88
N LYS A 133 -4.27 11.52 8.08
CA LYS A 133 -5.19 10.78 8.96
C LYS A 133 -5.49 9.36 8.44
N PRO A 134 -5.90 9.18 7.15
CA PRO A 134 -6.12 7.86 6.58
C PRO A 134 -4.88 6.97 6.64
N LEU A 135 -3.71 7.52 6.29
CA LEU A 135 -2.44 6.80 6.32
C LEU A 135 -2.12 6.27 7.72
N ARG A 136 -2.22 7.10 8.76
CA ARG A 136 -1.98 6.69 10.14
C ARG A 136 -2.93 5.57 10.59
N LYS A 137 -4.20 5.59 10.13
CA LYS A 137 -5.16 4.52 10.40
C LYS A 137 -4.74 3.21 9.75
N ILE A 138 -4.31 3.25 8.49
CA ILE A 138 -3.80 2.07 7.76
C ILE A 138 -2.58 1.48 8.46
N LEU A 139 -1.58 2.32 8.78
CA LEU A 139 -0.35 1.88 9.43
C LEU A 139 -0.60 1.30 10.82
N ARG A 140 -1.54 1.86 11.59
CA ARG A 140 -1.93 1.32 12.90
C ARG A 140 -2.56 -0.06 12.79
N ASN A 141 -3.39 -0.29 11.78
CA ASN A 141 -4.04 -1.59 11.58
C ASN A 141 -3.06 -2.66 11.11
N ARG A 142 -2.00 -2.29 10.39
CA ARG A 142 -0.96 -3.22 9.91
C ARG A 142 0.11 -3.50 10.96
N ASN A 143 0.51 -2.47 11.69
CA ASN A 143 1.55 -2.55 12.72
C ASN A 143 0.97 -1.99 14.02
N PRO A 144 0.45 -2.82 14.94
CA PRO A 144 0.01 -2.35 16.24
C PRO A 144 1.19 -1.70 16.96
N VAL A 145 1.05 -0.42 17.27
CA VAL A 145 2.08 0.33 17.99
C VAL A 145 2.12 -0.22 19.41
N VAL A 146 3.16 -0.96 19.74
CA VAL A 146 3.46 -1.32 21.13
C VAL A 146 3.90 -0.05 21.84
N ARG A 147 3.01 0.53 22.64
CA ARG A 147 3.40 1.59 23.58
C ARG A 147 4.21 0.92 24.67
N ARG A 148 5.47 1.29 24.82
CA ARG A 148 6.22 0.93 26.02
C ARG A 148 5.50 1.53 27.21
N ALA A 149 5.18 0.72 28.19
CA ALA A 149 4.48 1.14 29.39
C ALA A 149 5.35 1.98 30.34
N ASP A 150 6.64 2.09 30.04
CA ASP A 150 7.61 2.68 30.94
C ASP A 150 8.18 3.95 30.37
N GLY A 151 7.92 5.05 31.08
CA GLY A 151 8.57 6.34 30.89
C GLY A 151 10.02 6.28 31.38
N CYS A 152 10.90 5.61 30.64
CA CYS A 152 12.34 5.73 30.79
C CYS A 152 12.94 6.26 29.49
N GLU A 153 13.26 7.54 29.52
CA GLU A 153 14.28 8.11 28.65
C GLU A 153 15.61 7.41 29.00
N ALA A 154 15.93 6.36 28.26
CA ALA A 154 17.28 5.83 28.26
C ALA A 154 18.09 6.58 27.23
N GLY A 155 18.92 7.48 27.72
CA GLY A 155 19.90 8.22 26.96
C GLY A 155 20.73 7.28 26.08
N ILE A 156 20.87 7.67 24.83
CA ILE A 156 21.78 7.04 23.89
C ILE A 156 23.20 7.36 24.36
N HIS A 157 23.80 6.43 25.09
CA HIS A 157 25.25 6.48 25.27
C HIS A 157 25.92 6.15 23.94
N LYS A 158 26.57 7.18 23.39
CA LYS A 158 27.67 7.03 22.43
C LYS A 158 28.70 6.07 23.02
N VAL A 159 28.98 4.99 22.33
CA VAL A 159 30.27 4.32 22.46
C VAL A 159 30.87 4.24 21.07
N PHE A 160 31.68 5.23 20.78
CA PHE A 160 32.77 5.11 19.84
C PHE A 160 34.06 4.89 20.65
N GLN A 161 34.66 3.77 20.45
CA GLN A 161 36.11 3.59 20.43
C GLN A 161 36.43 2.42 19.50
#